data_bb373cb45b91161be50a39cd08db83d1
#
_entry.id   bb373cb45b91161be50a39cd08db83d1
#
_cell.length_a   1.000
_cell.length_b   1.000
_cell.length_c   1.000
_cell.angle_alpha   90.00
_cell.angle_beta   90.00
_cell.angle_gamma   90.00
#
_symmetry.space_group_name_H-M   'P 1'
#
loop_
_entity.id
_entity.type
_entity.pdbx_description
1 polymer ?
#
loop_
_entity_poly.entity_id
_entity_poly.type
_entity_poly.pdbx_seq_one_letter_code
_entity_poly.pdbx_strand_id
1 'polypeptide(L)'
;NSYREKSIRHLKEVVKLTKELSKYFSSKKPLIVLNVGGFTEDAPLEIWQRKENYDLVYEALKSIDLSEVEIIPQTMPPFPWHFGGQRYHNLFVDPNEINEFCKKTGFRVCLDISHSKLACNHFNWSFENFLKIVCPNTVHLHIADASGIDGEGLQIGEGEIDFVNLKRLITTFCPNASFIPEIWQGHKNEGKGFWEALHKLERHFK
;
A
#
# COMPACT_ATOMS: atom_id res chain seq x y z
N ASN A 1 -23.35 9.96 2.36
CA ASN A 1 -23.24 8.56 2.76
C ASN A 1 -22.56 8.47 4.14
N SER A 2 -23.30 7.98 5.15
CA SER A 2 -22.88 7.97 6.56
C SER A 2 -21.53 7.29 6.81
N TYR A 3 -21.21 6.22 6.05
CA TYR A 3 -19.92 5.53 6.16
C TYR A 3 -18.74 6.41 5.70
N ARG A 4 -18.89 7.11 4.57
CA ARG A 4 -17.86 8.03 4.08
C ARG A 4 -17.59 9.16 5.07
N GLU A 5 -18.63 9.77 5.61
CA GLU A 5 -18.51 10.84 6.60
C GLU A 5 -17.81 10.37 7.88
N LYS A 6 -18.16 9.14 8.34
CA LYS A 6 -17.49 8.51 9.48
C LYS A 6 -16.01 8.28 9.20
N SER A 7 -15.66 7.75 8.03
CA SER A 7 -14.26 7.50 7.62
C SER A 7 -13.45 8.81 7.56
N ILE A 8 -14.01 9.88 6.97
CA ILE A 8 -13.36 11.19 6.92
C ILE A 8 -13.14 11.74 8.33
N ARG A 9 -14.10 11.61 9.23
CA ARG A 9 -13.96 12.03 10.62
C ARG A 9 -12.83 11.29 11.33
N HIS A 10 -12.79 9.96 11.23
CA HIS A 10 -11.71 9.16 11.82
C HIS A 10 -10.33 9.53 11.22
N LEU A 11 -10.27 9.76 9.91
CA LEU A 11 -9.02 10.18 9.27
C LEU A 11 -8.55 11.54 9.79
N LYS A 12 -9.46 12.49 10.01
CA LYS A 12 -9.15 13.79 10.64
C LYS A 12 -8.62 13.62 12.06
N GLU A 13 -9.17 12.67 12.83
CA GLU A 13 -8.68 12.34 14.18
C GLU A 13 -7.26 11.76 14.13
N VAL A 14 -6.98 10.83 13.20
CA VAL A 14 -5.64 10.29 12.98
C VAL A 14 -4.65 11.39 12.58
N VAL A 15 -5.02 12.25 11.65
CA VAL A 15 -4.19 13.40 11.23
C VAL A 15 -3.87 14.29 12.43
N LYS A 16 -4.87 14.65 13.24
CA LYS A 16 -4.67 15.46 14.45
C LYS A 16 -3.70 14.78 15.43
N LEU A 17 -3.91 13.50 15.72
CA LEU A 17 -3.02 12.74 16.62
C LEU A 17 -1.59 12.66 16.06
N THR A 18 -1.43 12.43 14.77
CA THR A 18 -0.10 12.38 14.12
C THR A 18 0.61 13.73 14.21
N LYS A 19 -0.09 14.85 14.07
CA LYS A 19 0.47 16.20 14.26
C LYS A 19 0.92 16.42 15.72
N GLU A 20 0.13 16.01 16.71
CA GLU A 20 0.48 16.08 18.13
C GLU A 20 1.73 15.24 18.48
N LEU A 21 1.88 14.10 17.80
CA LEU A 21 3.01 13.18 17.98
C LEU A 21 4.21 13.50 17.07
N SER A 22 4.13 14.52 16.22
CA SER A 22 5.16 14.84 15.22
C SER A 22 6.58 14.96 15.78
N LYS A 23 6.73 15.45 17.01
CA LYS A 23 8.01 15.57 17.71
C LYS A 23 8.74 14.25 17.96
N TYR A 24 8.04 13.11 17.86
CA TYR A 24 8.63 11.77 18.03
C TYR A 24 9.06 11.13 16.73
N PHE A 25 8.76 11.75 15.57
CA PHE A 25 9.17 11.27 14.26
C PHE A 25 10.47 11.95 13.82
N SER A 26 11.32 11.21 13.12
CA SER A 26 12.52 11.77 12.51
C SER A 26 12.22 12.65 11.28
N SER A 27 11.10 12.38 10.62
CA SER A 27 10.62 13.15 9.46
C SER A 27 9.91 14.41 9.91
N LYS A 28 10.19 15.54 9.22
CA LYS A 28 9.44 16.80 9.45
C LYS A 28 7.97 16.67 9.07
N LYS A 29 7.63 15.74 8.19
CA LYS A 29 6.29 15.48 7.70
C LYS A 29 6.01 13.97 7.78
N PRO A 30 5.48 13.50 8.94
CA PRO A 30 5.19 12.07 9.12
C PRO A 30 4.23 11.53 8.08
N LEU A 31 4.45 10.28 7.66
CA LEU A 31 3.60 9.57 6.72
C LEU A 31 2.44 8.88 7.45
N ILE A 32 1.26 8.95 6.85
CA ILE A 32 0.07 8.20 7.28
C ILE A 32 -0.31 7.27 6.14
N VAL A 33 -0.08 5.98 6.32
CA VAL A 33 -0.52 4.96 5.37
C VAL A 33 -2.04 4.83 5.45
N LEU A 34 -2.70 4.90 4.30
CA LEU A 34 -4.15 4.85 4.21
C LEU A 34 -4.60 3.68 3.33
N ASN A 35 -5.30 2.73 3.94
CA ASN A 35 -6.05 1.73 3.19
C ASN A 35 -7.37 2.36 2.73
N VAL A 36 -7.48 2.59 1.43
CA VAL A 36 -8.70 3.12 0.83
C VAL A 36 -9.70 1.97 0.68
N GLY A 37 -10.85 2.08 1.32
CA GLY A 37 -11.93 1.10 1.23
C GLY A 37 -12.50 0.97 -0.19
N GLY A 38 -13.63 0.28 -0.32
CA GLY A 38 -14.30 0.09 -1.59
C GLY A 38 -14.40 -1.38 -1.98
N PHE A 39 -14.61 -2.23 -0.98
CA PHE A 39 -14.87 -3.66 -1.21
C PHE A 39 -16.24 -3.90 -1.79
N THR A 40 -16.31 -4.85 -2.70
CA THR A 40 -17.55 -5.45 -3.21
C THR A 40 -17.54 -6.95 -3.00
N GLU A 41 -18.72 -7.55 -2.84
CA GLU A 41 -18.84 -8.98 -2.49
C GLU A 41 -18.95 -9.86 -3.73
N ASP A 42 -19.78 -9.45 -4.69
CA ASP A 42 -20.19 -10.32 -5.81
C ASP A 42 -19.28 -10.19 -7.04
N ALA A 43 -18.80 -8.97 -7.31
CA ALA A 43 -17.98 -8.67 -8.49
C ALA A 43 -17.16 -7.39 -8.29
N PRO A 44 -16.04 -7.23 -9.00
CA PRO A 44 -15.32 -5.95 -9.02
C PRO A 44 -16.15 -4.85 -9.68
N LEU A 45 -15.91 -3.61 -9.28
CA LEU A 45 -16.54 -2.44 -9.89
C LEU A 45 -16.07 -2.24 -11.33
N GLU A 46 -16.98 -1.74 -12.15
CA GLU A 46 -16.67 -1.30 -13.52
C GLU A 46 -15.68 -0.12 -13.52
N ILE A 47 -14.93 0.04 -14.61
CA ILE A 47 -13.88 1.07 -14.73
C ILE A 47 -14.44 2.48 -14.44
N TRP A 48 -15.63 2.81 -14.94
CA TRP A 48 -16.25 4.12 -14.72
C TRP A 48 -16.60 4.37 -13.25
N GLN A 49 -17.07 3.33 -12.54
CA GLN A 49 -17.36 3.40 -11.10
C GLN A 49 -16.08 3.60 -10.28
N ARG A 50 -14.98 2.92 -10.66
CA ARG A 50 -13.68 3.12 -10.02
C ARG A 50 -13.18 4.55 -10.20
N LYS A 51 -13.31 5.13 -11.41
CA LYS A 51 -12.94 6.53 -11.67
C LYS A 51 -13.73 7.50 -10.81
N GLU A 52 -15.04 7.34 -10.71
CA GLU A 52 -15.87 8.16 -9.79
C GLU A 52 -15.41 8.02 -8.34
N ASN A 53 -15.07 6.81 -7.90
CA ASN A 53 -14.59 6.57 -6.54
C ASN A 53 -13.22 7.21 -6.29
N TYR A 54 -12.29 7.20 -7.24
CA TYR A 54 -11.03 7.93 -7.13
C TYR A 54 -11.26 9.44 -6.98
N ASP A 55 -12.22 10.02 -7.69
CA ASP A 55 -12.58 11.43 -7.53
C ASP A 55 -13.17 11.71 -6.14
N LEU A 56 -14.01 10.81 -5.62
CA LEU A 56 -14.53 10.93 -4.26
C LEU A 56 -13.44 10.82 -3.19
N VAL A 57 -12.43 9.96 -3.38
CA VAL A 57 -11.25 9.86 -2.51
C VAL A 57 -10.48 11.18 -2.53
N TYR A 58 -10.20 11.71 -3.70
CA TYR A 58 -9.48 12.97 -3.86
C TYR A 58 -10.20 14.14 -3.16
N GLU A 59 -11.50 14.31 -3.40
CA GLU A 59 -12.29 15.35 -2.73
C GLU A 59 -12.33 15.19 -1.21
N ALA A 60 -12.34 13.93 -0.71
CA ALA A 60 -12.25 13.68 0.73
C ALA A 60 -10.90 14.13 1.29
N LEU A 61 -9.80 13.76 0.63
CA LEU A 61 -8.44 14.11 1.08
C LEU A 61 -8.19 15.63 1.02
N LYS A 62 -8.69 16.32 -0.01
CA LYS A 62 -8.64 17.80 -0.09
C LYS A 62 -9.33 18.51 1.07
N SER A 63 -10.32 17.88 1.69
CA SER A 63 -11.07 18.45 2.82
C SER A 63 -10.32 18.40 4.15
N ILE A 64 -9.10 17.85 4.15
CA ILE A 64 -8.28 17.62 5.36
C ILE A 64 -7.04 18.52 5.28
N ASP A 65 -6.68 19.16 6.39
CA ASP A 65 -5.43 19.90 6.49
C ASP A 65 -4.23 18.96 6.63
N LEU A 66 -3.47 18.84 5.54
CA LEU A 66 -2.27 17.98 5.41
C LEU A 66 -0.96 18.79 5.44
N SER A 67 -0.97 20.00 5.97
CA SER A 67 0.20 20.89 5.99
C SER A 67 1.41 20.27 6.68
N GLU A 68 1.18 19.51 7.78
CA GLU A 68 2.23 18.93 8.64
C GLU A 68 2.36 17.40 8.55
N VAL A 69 1.49 16.74 7.78
CA VAL A 69 1.53 15.29 7.57
C VAL A 69 1.35 14.96 6.10
N GLU A 70 1.71 13.76 5.70
CA GLU A 70 1.45 13.26 4.36
C GLU A 70 0.63 11.98 4.42
N ILE A 71 -0.53 11.97 3.76
CA ILE A 71 -1.31 10.76 3.58
C ILE A 71 -0.84 10.07 2.30
N ILE A 72 -0.51 8.80 2.42
CA ILE A 72 -0.07 7.94 1.32
C ILE A 72 -1.01 6.74 1.20
N PRO A 73 -1.92 6.73 0.20
CA PRO A 73 -2.73 5.56 -0.08
C PRO A 73 -1.84 4.33 -0.38
N GLN A 74 -2.23 3.17 0.16
CA GLN A 74 -1.50 1.93 -0.04
C GLN A 74 -2.02 1.17 -1.26
N THR A 75 -1.12 0.49 -2.00
CA THR A 75 -1.53 -0.48 -3.02
C THR A 75 -2.15 -1.70 -2.37
N MET A 76 -3.26 -2.19 -2.93
CA MET A 76 -4.11 -3.20 -2.30
C MET A 76 -4.15 -4.50 -3.12
N PRO A 77 -4.32 -5.67 -2.46
CA PRO A 77 -4.55 -6.91 -3.17
C PRO A 77 -5.93 -6.92 -3.81
N PRO A 78 -6.13 -7.58 -4.96
CA PRO A 78 -7.40 -7.50 -5.69
C PRO A 78 -8.53 -8.31 -5.06
N PHE A 79 -8.18 -9.37 -4.32
CA PHE A 79 -9.15 -10.32 -3.78
C PHE A 79 -8.75 -10.80 -2.37
N PRO A 80 -8.61 -9.88 -1.41
CA PRO A 80 -8.16 -10.21 -0.07
C PRO A 80 -9.22 -10.96 0.75
N TRP A 81 -8.78 -11.68 1.78
CA TRP A 81 -9.63 -12.28 2.78
C TRP A 81 -9.99 -11.24 3.85
N HIS A 82 -11.27 -10.82 3.87
CA HIS A 82 -11.77 -9.83 4.84
C HIS A 82 -13.06 -10.26 5.52
N PHE A 83 -13.16 -10.03 6.83
CA PHE A 83 -14.39 -10.20 7.59
C PHE A 83 -15.07 -11.57 7.41
N GLY A 84 -14.25 -12.64 7.30
CA GLY A 84 -14.75 -14.01 7.17
C GLY A 84 -15.09 -14.44 5.75
N GLY A 85 -14.66 -13.70 4.72
CA GLY A 85 -14.79 -14.06 3.32
C GLY A 85 -13.83 -13.31 2.42
N GLN A 86 -13.63 -13.80 1.20
CA GLN A 86 -12.92 -13.05 0.17
C GLN A 86 -13.84 -11.99 -0.44
N ARG A 87 -13.27 -10.83 -0.76
CA ARG A 87 -13.97 -9.68 -1.33
C ARG A 87 -13.13 -9.01 -2.38
N TYR A 88 -13.75 -8.45 -3.40
CA TYR A 88 -13.04 -7.66 -4.40
C TYR A 88 -12.64 -6.30 -3.84
N HIS A 89 -11.36 -5.98 -3.91
CA HIS A 89 -10.86 -4.63 -3.67
C HIS A 89 -10.79 -3.88 -4.99
N ASN A 90 -11.26 -2.64 -5.01
CA ASN A 90 -11.52 -1.95 -6.27
C ASN A 90 -10.60 -0.75 -6.56
N LEU A 91 -9.95 -0.18 -5.53
CA LEU A 91 -9.09 1.00 -5.68
C LEU A 91 -7.66 0.68 -5.26
N PHE A 92 -6.71 1.37 -5.87
CA PHE A 92 -5.26 1.18 -5.63
C PHE A 92 -4.77 -0.26 -5.91
N VAL A 93 -5.39 -0.93 -6.89
CA VAL A 93 -5.02 -2.26 -7.38
C VAL A 93 -4.36 -2.18 -8.76
N ASP A 94 -4.96 -1.44 -9.71
CA ASP A 94 -4.43 -1.28 -11.07
C ASP A 94 -3.29 -0.24 -11.10
N PRO A 95 -2.08 -0.58 -11.59
CA PRO A 95 -0.94 0.32 -11.59
C PRO A 95 -1.16 1.58 -12.44
N ASN A 96 -1.95 1.49 -13.53
CA ASN A 96 -2.22 2.63 -14.38
C ASN A 96 -3.20 3.61 -13.71
N GLU A 97 -4.24 3.09 -13.04
CA GLU A 97 -5.18 3.91 -12.26
C GLU A 97 -4.45 4.60 -11.09
N ILE A 98 -3.55 3.91 -10.40
CA ILE A 98 -2.71 4.46 -9.33
C ILE A 98 -1.85 5.61 -9.88
N ASN A 99 -1.14 5.38 -10.98
CA ASN A 99 -0.29 6.39 -11.60
C ASN A 99 -1.10 7.60 -12.11
N GLU A 100 -2.29 7.38 -12.69
CA GLU A 100 -3.20 8.44 -13.10
C GLU A 100 -3.65 9.28 -11.89
N PHE A 101 -4.04 8.64 -10.80
CA PHE A 101 -4.39 9.31 -9.55
C PHE A 101 -3.24 10.17 -9.03
N CYS A 102 -2.03 9.61 -8.94
CA CYS A 102 -0.85 10.35 -8.46
C CYS A 102 -0.55 11.56 -9.35
N LYS A 103 -0.56 11.40 -10.68
CA LYS A 103 -0.33 12.49 -11.63
C LYS A 103 -1.38 13.60 -11.54
N LYS A 104 -2.65 13.22 -11.40
CA LYS A 104 -3.78 14.16 -11.31
C LYS A 104 -3.78 14.95 -10.00
N THR A 105 -3.39 14.31 -8.90
CA THR A 105 -3.62 14.84 -7.56
C THR A 105 -2.37 15.32 -6.85
N GLY A 106 -1.19 14.85 -7.27
CA GLY A 106 0.08 15.07 -6.58
C GLY A 106 0.28 14.21 -5.33
N PHE A 107 -0.66 13.32 -4.97
CA PHE A 107 -0.46 12.37 -3.89
C PHE A 107 0.56 11.31 -4.28
N ARG A 108 1.33 10.87 -3.29
CA ARG A 108 2.26 9.73 -3.40
C ARG A 108 1.65 8.53 -2.72
N VAL A 109 2.27 7.35 -2.86
CA VAL A 109 1.71 6.10 -2.39
C VAL A 109 2.66 5.33 -1.46
N CYS A 110 2.07 4.47 -0.64
CA CYS A 110 2.73 3.33 -0.06
C CYS A 110 2.62 2.15 -1.03
N LEU A 111 3.73 1.64 -1.52
CA LEU A 111 3.76 0.46 -2.37
C LEU A 111 3.93 -0.77 -1.48
N ASP A 112 2.86 -1.55 -1.36
CA ASP A 112 2.92 -2.87 -0.76
C ASP A 112 3.33 -3.90 -1.80
N ILE A 113 4.47 -4.52 -1.57
CA ILE A 113 5.11 -5.46 -2.49
C ILE A 113 4.31 -6.76 -2.58
N SER A 114 3.83 -7.26 -1.45
CA SER A 114 3.00 -8.46 -1.37
C SER A 114 1.67 -8.27 -2.10
N HIS A 115 0.93 -7.22 -1.79
CA HIS A 115 -0.34 -6.88 -2.43
C HIS A 115 -0.21 -6.71 -3.95
N SER A 116 0.84 -6.01 -4.37
CA SER A 116 1.12 -5.79 -5.80
C SER A 116 1.47 -7.08 -6.54
N LYS A 117 2.19 -8.00 -5.88
CA LYS A 117 2.48 -9.33 -6.45
C LYS A 117 1.19 -10.15 -6.61
N LEU A 118 0.31 -10.16 -5.60
CA LEU A 118 -1.00 -10.83 -5.68
C LEU A 118 -1.87 -10.24 -6.80
N ALA A 119 -1.88 -8.93 -6.99
CA ALA A 119 -2.58 -8.29 -8.11
C ALA A 119 -2.02 -8.77 -9.46
N CYS A 120 -0.70 -8.82 -9.61
CA CYS A 120 -0.07 -9.32 -10.82
C CYS A 120 -0.39 -10.79 -11.09
N ASN A 121 -0.43 -11.63 -10.07
CA ASN A 121 -0.81 -13.03 -10.21
C ASN A 121 -2.28 -13.18 -10.62
N HIS A 122 -3.19 -12.43 -9.97
CA HIS A 122 -4.63 -12.49 -10.25
C HIS A 122 -4.98 -12.06 -11.68
N PHE A 123 -4.38 -10.96 -12.17
CA PHE A 123 -4.65 -10.41 -13.49
C PHE A 123 -3.67 -10.86 -14.58
N ASN A 124 -2.72 -11.74 -14.25
CA ASN A 124 -1.64 -12.16 -15.15
C ASN A 124 -0.83 -10.98 -15.71
N TRP A 125 -0.50 -10.00 -14.84
CA TRP A 125 0.33 -8.85 -15.19
C TRP A 125 1.80 -9.10 -14.89
N SER A 126 2.68 -8.40 -15.61
CA SER A 126 4.10 -8.36 -15.29
C SER A 126 4.36 -7.58 -14.01
N PHE A 127 4.89 -8.25 -12.96
CA PHE A 127 5.25 -7.60 -11.70
C PHE A 127 6.33 -6.52 -11.90
N GLU A 128 7.31 -6.77 -12.77
CA GLU A 128 8.33 -5.77 -13.11
C GLU A 128 7.71 -4.52 -13.74
N ASN A 129 6.74 -4.66 -14.65
CA ASN A 129 6.06 -3.52 -15.25
C ASN A 129 5.19 -2.78 -14.24
N PHE A 130 4.51 -3.49 -13.35
CA PHE A 130 3.77 -2.89 -12.24
C PHE A 130 4.68 -1.97 -11.42
N LEU A 131 5.83 -2.48 -10.99
CA LEU A 131 6.80 -1.73 -10.19
C LEU A 131 7.34 -0.51 -10.96
N LYS A 132 7.69 -0.64 -12.23
CA LYS A 132 8.14 0.50 -13.07
C LYS A 132 7.13 1.63 -13.15
N ILE A 133 5.82 1.31 -13.13
CA ILE A 133 4.74 2.30 -13.21
C ILE A 133 4.51 2.97 -11.85
N VAL A 134 4.52 2.22 -10.75
CA VAL A 134 4.11 2.71 -9.42
C VAL A 134 5.28 3.28 -8.62
N CYS A 135 6.48 2.68 -8.68
CA CYS A 135 7.65 3.11 -7.91
C CYS A 135 7.98 4.61 -8.04
N PRO A 136 7.87 5.27 -9.20
CA PRO A 136 8.15 6.71 -9.30
C PRO A 136 7.29 7.60 -8.38
N ASN A 137 6.14 7.11 -7.94
CA ASN A 137 5.24 7.80 -7.02
C ASN A 137 5.32 7.26 -5.58
N THR A 138 6.22 6.31 -5.31
CA THR A 138 6.33 5.61 -4.03
C THR A 138 7.28 6.32 -3.08
N VAL A 139 6.86 6.49 -1.83
CA VAL A 139 7.69 7.07 -0.74
C VAL A 139 7.84 6.17 0.46
N HIS A 140 7.04 5.12 0.52
CA HIS A 140 7.11 4.09 1.55
C HIS A 140 6.80 2.72 0.95
N LEU A 141 7.45 1.70 1.49
CA LEU A 141 7.29 0.32 1.05
C LEU A 141 6.85 -0.54 2.23
N HIS A 142 5.82 -1.34 2.03
CA HIS A 142 5.58 -2.52 2.84
C HIS A 142 6.18 -3.72 2.13
N ILE A 143 7.08 -4.45 2.81
CA ILE A 143 7.82 -5.54 2.19
C ILE A 143 7.53 -6.86 2.91
N ALA A 144 6.86 -7.74 2.20
CA ALA A 144 6.69 -9.14 2.52
C ALA A 144 6.75 -9.96 1.24
N ASP A 145 6.86 -11.29 1.36
CA ASP A 145 6.69 -12.16 0.22
C ASP A 145 5.22 -12.50 -0.02
N ALA A 146 4.91 -13.06 -1.17
CA ALA A 146 3.56 -13.40 -1.57
C ALA A 146 3.54 -14.64 -2.47
N SER A 147 2.43 -15.38 -2.45
CA SER A 147 2.24 -16.55 -3.30
C SER A 147 0.77 -16.70 -3.74
N GLY A 148 0.56 -17.13 -4.98
CA GLY A 148 -0.78 -17.34 -5.52
C GLY A 148 -1.58 -16.03 -5.62
N ILE A 149 -2.86 -16.07 -5.22
CA ILE A 149 -3.79 -14.92 -5.31
C ILE A 149 -4.22 -14.36 -3.94
N ASP A 150 -3.92 -15.06 -2.85
CA ASP A 150 -4.35 -14.72 -1.48
C ASP A 150 -3.29 -14.98 -0.39
N GLY A 151 -2.11 -15.46 -0.78
CA GLY A 151 -0.98 -15.69 0.14
C GLY A 151 -0.19 -14.41 0.38
N GLU A 152 -0.76 -13.45 1.13
CA GLU A 152 -0.11 -12.18 1.47
C GLU A 152 0.73 -12.30 2.75
N GLY A 153 1.70 -11.40 2.90
CA GLY A 153 2.43 -11.22 4.14
C GLY A 153 3.34 -12.39 4.52
N LEU A 154 3.78 -13.20 3.54
CA LEU A 154 4.69 -14.32 3.77
C LEU A 154 6.07 -13.82 4.20
N GLN A 155 6.80 -14.67 4.92
CA GLN A 155 8.19 -14.40 5.28
C GLN A 155 9.07 -14.30 4.01
N ILE A 156 10.05 -13.43 4.04
CA ILE A 156 10.98 -13.20 2.92
C ILE A 156 11.60 -14.53 2.45
N GLY A 157 11.41 -14.86 1.18
CA GLY A 157 11.88 -16.07 0.53
C GLY A 157 10.98 -17.31 0.71
N GLU A 158 9.75 -17.14 1.23
CA GLU A 158 8.76 -18.22 1.34
C GLU A 158 7.66 -18.13 0.26
N GLY A 159 7.70 -17.14 -0.60
CA GLY A 159 6.76 -16.93 -1.69
C GLY A 159 7.42 -16.98 -3.07
N GLU A 160 6.92 -16.14 -3.98
CA GLU A 160 7.26 -16.13 -5.40
C GLU A 160 8.04 -14.89 -5.84
N ILE A 161 8.38 -13.97 -4.91
CA ILE A 161 9.03 -12.71 -5.26
C ILE A 161 10.53 -12.92 -5.45
N ASP A 162 11.05 -12.53 -6.61
CA ASP A 162 12.50 -12.41 -6.86
C ASP A 162 13.04 -11.14 -6.17
N PHE A 163 13.57 -11.29 -4.96
CA PHE A 163 14.13 -10.19 -4.17
C PHE A 163 15.39 -9.58 -4.77
N VAL A 164 16.13 -10.29 -5.63
CA VAL A 164 17.29 -9.73 -6.35
C VAL A 164 16.81 -8.73 -7.39
N ASN A 165 15.81 -9.11 -8.18
CA ASN A 165 15.19 -8.21 -9.15
C ASN A 165 14.43 -7.07 -8.47
N LEU A 166 13.72 -7.35 -7.38
CA LEU A 166 13.02 -6.34 -6.57
C LEU A 166 13.99 -5.25 -6.08
N LYS A 167 15.14 -5.64 -5.50
CA LYS A 167 16.20 -4.71 -5.09
C LYS A 167 16.58 -3.78 -6.23
N ARG A 168 16.91 -4.33 -7.40
CA ARG A 168 17.29 -3.55 -8.59
C ARG A 168 16.21 -2.52 -8.96
N LEU A 169 14.95 -2.91 -8.95
CA LEU A 169 13.84 -2.03 -9.32
C LEU A 169 13.61 -0.92 -8.30
N ILE A 170 13.59 -1.25 -7.01
CA ILE A 170 13.41 -0.28 -5.92
C ILE A 170 14.56 0.75 -5.94
N THR A 171 15.80 0.29 -6.02
CA THR A 171 16.97 1.19 -6.04
C THR A 171 17.03 2.06 -7.29
N THR A 172 16.42 1.64 -8.39
CA THR A 172 16.36 2.42 -9.63
C THR A 172 15.22 3.45 -9.61
N PHE A 173 14.03 3.08 -9.18
CA PHE A 173 12.82 3.87 -9.39
C PHE A 173 12.28 4.59 -8.14
N CYS A 174 12.59 4.11 -6.92
CA CYS A 174 12.23 4.75 -5.65
C CYS A 174 13.33 4.66 -4.58
N PRO A 175 14.57 5.11 -4.87
CA PRO A 175 15.75 4.90 -4.02
C PRO A 175 15.63 5.56 -2.63
N ASN A 176 14.74 6.52 -2.47
CA ASN A 176 14.55 7.29 -1.23
C ASN A 176 13.32 6.83 -0.44
N ALA A 177 12.62 5.79 -0.89
CA ALA A 177 11.47 5.26 -0.15
C ALA A 177 11.95 4.61 1.15
N SER A 178 11.27 4.96 2.26
CA SER A 178 11.41 4.21 3.51
C SER A 178 10.69 2.87 3.42
N PHE A 179 10.97 1.94 4.32
CA PHE A 179 10.27 0.66 4.31
C PHE A 179 10.04 0.08 5.71
N ILE A 180 9.06 -0.81 5.80
CA ILE A 180 8.87 -1.73 6.91
C ILE A 180 8.66 -3.16 6.37
N PRO A 181 9.09 -4.22 7.10
CA PRO A 181 8.61 -5.56 6.82
C PRO A 181 7.17 -5.71 7.33
N GLU A 182 6.26 -6.21 6.49
CA GLU A 182 4.86 -6.44 6.88
C GLU A 182 4.52 -7.93 6.82
N ILE A 183 5.11 -8.68 7.75
CA ILE A 183 4.96 -10.14 7.82
C ILE A 183 3.70 -10.52 8.60
N TRP A 184 2.87 -11.39 8.03
CA TRP A 184 1.69 -11.92 8.70
C TRP A 184 2.04 -12.47 10.09
N GLN A 185 1.36 -11.96 11.12
CA GLN A 185 1.64 -12.28 12.52
C GLN A 185 3.08 -12.01 12.99
N GLY A 186 3.86 -11.22 12.26
CA GLY A 186 5.26 -10.90 12.56
C GLY A 186 5.49 -10.26 13.92
N HIS A 187 4.45 -9.64 14.51
CA HIS A 187 4.46 -9.05 15.86
C HIS A 187 4.50 -10.08 16.99
N LYS A 188 4.15 -11.35 16.73
CA LYS A 188 4.20 -12.40 17.76
C LYS A 188 5.62 -12.69 18.21
N ASN A 189 5.75 -13.24 19.42
CA ASN A 189 7.04 -13.59 20.01
C ASN A 189 8.03 -12.41 19.96
N GLU A 190 7.63 -11.24 20.48
CA GLU A 190 8.43 -10.01 20.53
C GLU A 190 8.87 -9.49 19.16
N GLY A 191 8.04 -9.69 18.15
CA GLY A 191 8.31 -9.22 16.80
C GLY A 191 9.28 -10.11 16.01
N LYS A 192 9.44 -11.39 16.41
CA LYS A 192 10.38 -12.33 15.77
C LYS A 192 10.27 -12.34 14.25
N GLY A 193 9.04 -12.36 13.69
CA GLY A 193 8.83 -12.39 12.24
C GLY A 193 9.37 -11.14 11.55
N PHE A 194 9.24 -9.96 12.17
CA PHE A 194 9.77 -8.70 11.62
C PHE A 194 11.31 -8.68 11.65
N TRP A 195 11.92 -9.11 12.77
CA TRP A 195 13.37 -9.17 12.87
C TRP A 195 13.99 -10.16 11.90
N GLU A 196 13.36 -11.32 11.72
CA GLU A 196 13.79 -12.31 10.74
C GLU A 196 13.72 -11.73 9.30
N ALA A 197 12.63 -11.05 8.96
CA ALA A 197 12.48 -10.40 7.66
C ALA A 197 13.56 -9.34 7.42
N LEU A 198 13.84 -8.48 8.42
CA LEU A 198 14.92 -7.49 8.33
C LEU A 198 16.28 -8.14 8.07
N HIS A 199 16.64 -9.20 8.79
CA HIS A 199 17.90 -9.92 8.57
C HIS A 199 17.96 -10.55 7.16
N LYS A 200 16.85 -11.10 6.64
CA LYS A 200 16.80 -11.66 5.29
C LYS A 200 16.93 -10.54 4.24
N LEU A 201 16.21 -9.40 4.41
CA LEU A 201 16.31 -8.24 3.52
C LEU A 201 17.72 -7.65 3.52
N GLU A 202 18.40 -7.53 4.66
CA GLU A 202 19.79 -7.07 4.70
C GLU A 202 20.73 -7.90 3.82
N ARG A 203 20.52 -9.22 3.74
CA ARG A 203 21.33 -10.11 2.87
C ARG A 203 21.04 -9.85 1.38
N HIS A 204 19.81 -9.54 1.04
CA HIS A 204 19.44 -9.23 -0.33
C HIS A 204 19.86 -7.82 -0.74
N PHE A 205 19.88 -6.86 0.20
CA PHE A 205 20.14 -5.45 -0.10
C PHE A 205 21.60 -4.99 0.12
N LYS A 206 22.45 -5.85 0.68
CA LYS A 206 23.92 -5.67 0.64
C LYS A 206 24.45 -6.06 -0.73
#